data_ea910d8a0a4d6e11690f9a6557729347
#
_entry.id   ea910d8a0a4d6e11690f9a6557729347
#
_cell.length_a   1.000
_cell.length_b   1.000
_cell.length_c   1.000
_cell.angle_alpha   90.00
_cell.angle_beta   90.00
_cell.angle_gamma   90.00
#
_symmetry.space_group_name_H-M   'P 1'
#
loop_
_entity.id
_entity.type
_entity.pdbx_description
1 polymer ?
#
loop_
_entity_poly.entity_id
_entity_poly.type
_entity_poly.pdbx_seq_one_letter_code
_entity_poly.pdbx_strand_id
1 'polypeptide(L)'
;STITLIDGAHNVDGAMAINNHLKKLNEGKWTVILGMMNNKTVTNFIKIIEKHIEKVFVIQIEKQINSFTAIQLEKKLKKFDFETICFDTLEQAISKAPKSKPLLITGSLYLMGEILSKN
;
A
#
# COMPACT_ATOMS: atom_id res chain seq x y z
N SER A 1 11.28 2.34 -17.95
CA SER A 1 10.24 1.37 -17.58
C SER A 1 9.92 1.48 -16.10
N THR A 2 8.74 1.07 -15.72
CA THR A 2 8.27 1.18 -14.36
C THR A 2 8.23 -0.19 -13.70
N ILE A 3 8.40 -0.17 -12.37
CA ILE A 3 8.46 -1.37 -11.55
C ILE A 3 7.16 -1.47 -10.75
N THR A 4 6.61 -2.69 -10.64
CA THR A 4 5.56 -2.99 -9.69
C THR A 4 6.14 -3.96 -8.67
N LEU A 5 6.12 -3.55 -7.40
CA LEU A 5 6.57 -4.37 -6.28
C LEU A 5 5.38 -4.80 -5.45
N ILE A 6 5.23 -6.09 -5.22
CA ILE A 6 4.17 -6.65 -4.38
C ILE A 6 4.84 -7.23 -3.14
N ASP A 7 4.48 -6.72 -1.97
CA ASP A 7 5.11 -7.12 -0.72
C ASP A 7 4.07 -7.29 0.37
N GLY A 8 4.03 -8.47 0.98
CA GLY A 8 3.04 -8.80 2.00
C GLY A 8 3.36 -8.27 3.40
N ALA A 9 4.29 -7.34 3.52
CA ALA A 9 4.64 -6.76 4.81
C ALA A 9 3.42 -6.10 5.46
N HIS A 10 3.30 -6.24 6.78
CA HIS A 10 2.13 -5.77 7.52
C HIS A 10 2.48 -5.29 8.94
N ASN A 11 3.76 -5.16 9.27
CA ASN A 11 4.21 -4.68 10.57
C ASN A 11 5.45 -3.81 10.40
N VAL A 12 5.95 -3.28 11.52
CA VAL A 12 7.09 -2.36 11.52
C VAL A 12 8.34 -2.99 10.90
N ASP A 13 8.64 -4.24 11.25
CA ASP A 13 9.81 -4.92 10.70
C ASP A 13 9.71 -5.07 9.19
N GLY A 14 8.52 -5.43 8.70
CA GLY A 14 8.27 -5.53 7.26
C GLY A 14 8.40 -4.19 6.57
N ALA A 15 7.89 -3.12 7.20
CA ALA A 15 8.01 -1.78 6.65
C ALA A 15 9.47 -1.34 6.56
N MET A 16 10.29 -1.70 7.55
CA MET A 16 11.72 -1.38 7.52
C MET A 16 12.42 -2.10 6.36
N ALA A 17 12.06 -3.36 6.12
CA ALA A 17 12.60 -4.12 4.98
C ALA A 17 12.20 -3.47 3.65
N ILE A 18 10.94 -3.05 3.51
CA ILE A 18 10.48 -2.32 2.33
C ILE A 18 11.30 -1.04 2.17
N ASN A 19 11.44 -0.26 3.23
CA ASN A 19 12.18 1.01 3.18
C ASN A 19 13.59 0.81 2.62
N ASN A 20 14.29 -0.21 3.10
CA ASN A 20 15.63 -0.52 2.63
C ASN A 20 15.63 -0.94 1.16
N HIS A 21 14.63 -1.71 0.74
CA HIS A 21 14.48 -2.15 -0.64
C HIS A 21 14.23 -0.98 -1.59
N LEU A 22 13.32 -0.08 -1.20
CA LEU A 22 13.00 1.09 -2.02
C LEU A 22 14.20 2.02 -2.16
N LYS A 23 15.00 2.16 -1.11
CA LYS A 23 16.26 2.93 -1.18
C LYS A 23 17.20 2.36 -2.22
N LYS A 24 17.37 1.04 -2.23
CA LYS A 24 18.27 0.37 -3.18
C LYS A 24 17.79 0.49 -4.60
N LEU A 25 16.47 0.41 -4.83
CA LEU A 25 15.90 0.54 -6.17
C LEU A 25 16.03 1.96 -6.72
N ASN A 26 16.02 2.96 -5.85
CA ASN A 26 16.26 4.36 -6.21
C ASN A 26 15.38 4.85 -7.39
N GLU A 27 14.08 4.53 -7.33
CA GLU A 27 13.12 4.86 -8.39
C GLU A 27 12.37 6.17 -8.14
N GLY A 28 12.79 6.94 -7.14
CA GLY A 28 12.05 8.14 -6.74
C GLY A 28 10.87 7.80 -5.85
N LYS A 29 9.77 8.54 -6.01
CA LYS A 29 8.59 8.31 -5.18
C LYS A 29 7.61 7.34 -5.83
N TRP A 30 6.93 6.59 -4.99
CA TRP A 30 6.07 5.47 -5.38
C TRP A 30 4.60 5.78 -5.15
N THR A 31 3.74 5.28 -6.03
CA THR A 31 2.32 5.14 -5.73
C THR A 31 2.18 3.87 -4.90
N VAL A 32 1.48 3.96 -3.78
CA VAL A 32 1.30 2.81 -2.87
C VAL A 32 -0.18 2.42 -2.86
N ILE A 33 -0.47 1.15 -3.11
CA ILE A 33 -1.80 0.58 -2.88
C ILE A 33 -1.73 -0.14 -1.54
N LEU A 34 -2.57 0.26 -0.60
CA LEU A 34 -2.54 -0.24 0.77
C LEU A 34 -3.86 -0.89 1.16
N GLY A 35 -3.79 -2.11 1.66
CA GLY A 35 -4.87 -2.78 2.37
C GLY A 35 -4.29 -3.41 3.62
N MET A 36 -4.99 -3.33 4.75
CA MET A 36 -4.47 -3.85 6.01
C MET A 36 -5.55 -4.48 6.86
N MET A 37 -5.16 -5.51 7.60
CA MET A 37 -6.03 -6.07 8.63
C MET A 37 -6.18 -5.07 9.78
N ASN A 38 -7.36 -5.07 10.44
CA ASN A 38 -7.69 -4.02 11.40
C ASN A 38 -7.02 -4.17 12.78
N ASN A 39 -6.23 -5.21 12.96
CA ASN A 39 -5.40 -5.37 14.17
C ASN A 39 -3.99 -4.82 14.00
N LYS A 40 -3.72 -4.09 12.91
CA LYS A 40 -2.40 -3.54 12.61
C LYS A 40 -2.35 -2.03 12.84
N THR A 41 -1.15 -1.50 13.08
CA THR A 41 -0.95 -0.07 13.29
C THR A 41 -0.53 0.58 11.98
N VAL A 42 -1.50 1.12 11.25
CA VAL A 42 -1.30 1.68 9.91
C VAL A 42 -0.31 2.83 9.91
N THR A 43 -0.45 3.75 10.88
CA THR A 43 0.39 4.95 10.91
C THR A 43 1.85 4.63 11.15
N ASN A 44 2.14 3.66 12.03
CA ASN A 44 3.53 3.26 12.28
C ASN A 44 4.15 2.62 11.03
N PHE A 45 3.38 1.79 10.34
CA PHE A 45 3.83 1.15 9.10
C PHE A 45 4.17 2.20 8.03
N ILE A 46 3.22 3.09 7.76
CA ILE A 46 3.37 4.11 6.70
C ILE A 46 4.46 5.10 7.04
N LYS A 47 4.61 5.49 8.31
CA LYS A 47 5.63 6.45 8.71
C LYS A 47 7.04 6.00 8.32
N ILE A 48 7.30 4.69 8.39
CA ILE A 48 8.62 4.14 8.06
C ILE A 48 8.97 4.33 6.59
N ILE A 49 7.98 4.21 5.68
CA ILE A 49 8.21 4.32 4.24
C ILE A 49 7.78 5.66 3.67
N GLU A 50 7.36 6.59 4.51
CA GLU A 50 6.74 7.87 4.12
C GLU A 50 7.54 8.63 3.07
N LYS A 51 8.86 8.70 3.22
CA LYS A 51 9.69 9.50 2.31
C LYS A 51 9.70 8.97 0.88
N HIS A 52 9.27 7.73 0.68
CA HIS A 52 9.20 7.12 -0.66
C HIS A 52 7.82 7.23 -1.29
N ILE A 53 6.85 7.86 -0.62
CA ILE A 53 5.45 7.84 -1.05
C ILE A 53 5.08 9.11 -1.81
N GLU A 54 4.56 8.95 -3.04
CA GLU A 54 3.93 10.02 -3.80
C GLU A 54 2.48 10.18 -3.38
N LYS A 55 1.73 9.08 -3.39
CA LYS A 55 0.32 9.04 -3.00
C LYS A 55 -0.04 7.61 -2.59
N VAL A 56 -1.11 7.48 -1.81
CA VAL A 56 -1.58 6.18 -1.34
C VAL A 56 -3.03 5.95 -1.81
N PHE A 57 -3.25 4.82 -2.47
CA PHE A 57 -4.58 4.33 -2.82
C PHE A 57 -4.96 3.29 -1.78
N VAL A 58 -6.05 3.52 -1.07
CA VAL A 58 -6.48 2.63 0.01
C VAL A 58 -7.69 1.80 -0.43
N ILE A 59 -7.67 0.52 -0.07
CA ILE A 59 -8.71 -0.42 -0.42
C ILE A 59 -9.01 -1.30 0.79
N GLN A 60 -10.21 -1.90 0.81
CA GLN A 60 -10.51 -2.98 1.73
C GLN A 60 -10.10 -4.31 1.08
N ILE A 61 -9.48 -5.20 1.86
CA ILE A 61 -9.05 -6.49 1.35
C ILE A 61 -10.28 -7.37 1.10
N GLU A 62 -10.38 -7.93 -0.11
CA GLU A 62 -11.51 -8.75 -0.52
C GLU A 62 -11.67 -9.96 0.42
N LYS A 63 -12.93 -10.23 0.81
CA LYS A 63 -13.30 -11.39 1.64
C LYS A 63 -12.66 -11.40 3.04
N GLN A 64 -12.09 -10.26 3.47
CA GLN A 64 -11.50 -10.15 4.81
C GLN A 64 -12.29 -9.15 5.63
N ILE A 65 -13.31 -9.65 6.34
CA ILE A 65 -14.19 -8.81 7.14
C ILE A 65 -13.41 -8.05 8.23
N ASN A 66 -12.29 -8.60 8.69
CA ASN A 66 -11.47 -7.99 9.73
C ASN A 66 -10.36 -7.09 9.15
N SER A 67 -10.50 -6.66 7.90
CA SER A 67 -9.61 -5.65 7.33
C SER A 67 -10.21 -4.26 7.52
N PHE A 68 -9.37 -3.25 7.55
CA PHE A 68 -9.84 -1.87 7.54
C PHE A 68 -10.60 -1.59 6.24
N THR A 69 -11.68 -0.80 6.34
CA THR A 69 -12.32 -0.26 5.13
C THR A 69 -11.41 0.82 4.53
N ALA A 70 -11.63 1.14 3.26
CA ALA A 70 -10.86 2.20 2.61
C ALA A 70 -11.03 3.54 3.34
N ILE A 71 -12.25 3.85 3.80
CA ILE A 71 -12.52 5.09 4.52
C ILE A 71 -11.78 5.13 5.85
N GLN A 72 -11.71 4.00 6.57
CA GLN A 72 -10.96 3.94 7.83
C GLN A 72 -9.47 4.20 7.59
N LEU A 73 -8.92 3.62 6.53
CA LEU A 73 -7.51 3.84 6.18
C LEU A 73 -7.28 5.30 5.80
N GLU A 74 -8.16 5.88 5.01
CA GLU A 74 -8.06 7.29 4.62
C GLU A 74 -7.99 8.20 5.85
N LYS A 75 -8.87 7.96 6.82
CA LYS A 75 -8.89 8.76 8.05
C LYS A 75 -7.59 8.64 8.84
N LYS A 76 -7.04 7.43 8.92
CA LYS A 76 -5.78 7.20 9.65
C LYS A 76 -4.59 7.87 8.97
N LEU A 77 -4.64 8.07 7.66
CA LEU A 77 -3.54 8.66 6.90
C LEU A 77 -3.66 10.17 6.69
N LYS A 78 -4.70 10.81 7.22
CA LYS A 78 -4.93 12.25 7.03
C LYS A 78 -3.79 13.12 7.52
N LYS A 79 -3.06 12.69 8.51
CA LYS A 79 -1.97 13.49 9.09
C LYS A 79 -0.72 13.57 8.21
N PHE A 80 -0.66 12.73 7.19
CA PHE A 80 0.49 12.72 6.28
C PHE A 80 0.26 13.70 5.13
N ASP A 81 1.35 14.22 4.55
CA ASP A 81 1.27 15.23 3.50
C ASP A 81 0.87 14.69 2.14
N PHE A 82 1.11 13.41 1.88
CA PHE A 82 0.73 12.82 0.58
C PHE A 82 -0.78 12.69 0.46
N GLU A 83 -1.26 12.63 -0.78
CA GLU A 83 -2.67 12.42 -1.09
C GLU A 83 -3.07 10.97 -0.82
N THR A 84 -4.27 10.76 -0.25
CA THR A 84 -4.84 9.44 -0.03
C THR A 84 -6.18 9.36 -0.76
N ILE A 85 -6.36 8.33 -1.59
CA ILE A 85 -7.55 8.15 -2.40
C ILE A 85 -8.16 6.78 -2.13
N CYS A 86 -9.48 6.72 -1.88
CA CYS A 86 -10.21 5.47 -1.66
C CYS A 86 -10.61 4.84 -2.98
N PHE A 87 -10.49 3.52 -3.08
CA PHE A 87 -11.04 2.74 -4.18
C PHE A 87 -11.85 1.57 -3.64
N ASP A 88 -12.82 1.12 -4.41
CA ASP A 88 -13.67 0.00 -4.02
C ASP A 88 -12.97 -1.35 -4.16
N THR A 89 -12.10 -1.47 -5.16
CA THR A 89 -11.43 -2.74 -5.45
C THR A 89 -9.95 -2.53 -5.76
N LEU A 90 -9.19 -3.60 -5.58
CA LEU A 90 -7.78 -3.62 -5.97
C LEU A 90 -7.62 -3.34 -7.47
N GLU A 91 -8.50 -3.92 -8.29
CA GLU A 91 -8.45 -3.74 -9.74
C GLU A 91 -8.61 -2.28 -10.14
N GLN A 92 -9.53 -1.57 -9.49
CA GLN A 92 -9.73 -0.14 -9.75
C GLN A 92 -8.47 0.66 -9.37
N ALA A 93 -7.91 0.37 -8.20
CA ALA A 93 -6.71 1.06 -7.75
C ALA A 93 -5.54 0.85 -8.72
N ILE A 94 -5.34 -0.39 -9.16
CA ILE A 94 -4.27 -0.71 -10.11
C ILE A 94 -4.49 0.04 -11.43
N SER A 95 -5.74 0.07 -11.92
CA SER A 95 -6.04 0.73 -13.20
C SER A 95 -5.80 2.24 -13.15
N LYS A 96 -5.94 2.85 -11.97
CA LYS A 96 -5.76 4.30 -11.80
C LYS A 96 -4.33 4.68 -11.43
N ALA A 97 -3.48 3.72 -11.12
CA ALA A 97 -2.08 4.01 -10.81
C ALA A 97 -1.36 4.52 -12.06
N PRO A 98 -0.60 5.63 -11.95
CA PRO A 98 0.12 6.17 -13.12
C PRO A 98 1.08 5.14 -13.68
N LYS A 99 0.99 4.90 -14.99
CA LYS A 99 1.83 3.90 -15.66
C LYS A 99 3.30 4.31 -15.72
N SER A 100 3.58 5.60 -15.58
CA SER A 100 4.94 6.14 -15.63
C SER A 100 5.64 6.17 -14.27
N LYS A 101 4.98 5.70 -13.21
CA LYS A 101 5.52 5.74 -11.85
C LYS A 101 5.63 4.33 -11.28
N PRO A 102 6.61 4.09 -10.38
CA PRO A 102 6.69 2.80 -9.71
C PRO A 102 5.50 2.60 -8.78
N LEU A 103 5.08 1.36 -8.65
CA LEU A 103 3.89 0.97 -7.87
C LEU A 103 4.26 -0.05 -6.81
N LEU A 104 3.89 0.22 -5.57
CA LEU A 104 4.05 -0.71 -4.44
C LEU A 104 2.66 -1.14 -3.97
N ILE A 105 2.42 -2.44 -3.89
CA ILE A 105 1.18 -3.00 -3.32
C ILE A 105 1.57 -3.73 -2.05
N THR A 106 1.04 -3.31 -0.91
CA THR A 106 1.50 -3.82 0.38
C THR A 106 0.46 -3.67 1.48
N GLY A 107 0.79 -4.19 2.66
CA GLY A 107 0.00 -4.03 3.88
C GLY A 107 -0.55 -5.32 4.44
N SER A 108 -0.54 -6.42 3.66
CA SER A 108 -1.14 -7.67 4.12
C SER A 108 -0.73 -8.84 3.25
N LEU A 109 -0.51 -10.00 3.89
CA LEU A 109 -0.34 -11.27 3.18
C LEU A 109 -1.61 -11.66 2.44
N TYR A 110 -2.79 -11.32 2.99
CA TYR A 110 -4.07 -11.60 2.32
C TYR A 110 -4.20 -10.81 1.04
N LEU A 111 -3.73 -9.54 1.03
CA LEU A 111 -3.75 -8.72 -0.16
C LEU A 111 -2.83 -9.30 -1.23
N MET A 112 -1.63 -9.73 -0.85
CA MET A 112 -0.71 -10.39 -1.77
C MET A 112 -1.34 -11.66 -2.34
N GLY A 113 -2.02 -12.45 -1.49
CA GLY A 113 -2.72 -13.65 -1.92
C GLY A 113 -3.83 -13.34 -2.93
N GLU A 114 -4.57 -12.25 -2.72
CA GLU A 114 -5.61 -11.81 -3.65
C GLU A 114 -5.02 -11.55 -5.05
N ILE A 115 -3.90 -10.86 -5.12
CA ILE A 115 -3.23 -10.57 -6.39
C ILE A 115 -2.80 -11.88 -7.07
N LEU A 116 -2.16 -12.77 -6.33
CA LEU A 116 -1.63 -14.02 -6.88
C LEU A 116 -2.75 -14.95 -7.37
N SER A 117 -3.90 -14.93 -6.70
CA SER A 117 -5.03 -15.80 -7.06
C SER A 117 -5.73 -15.35 -8.35
N LYS A 118 -5.51 -14.12 -8.79
CA LYS A 118 -6.15 -13.56 -9.99
C LYS A 118 -5.29 -13.67 -11.24
N ASN A 119 -4.12 -14.23 -11.10
CA ASN A 119 -3.22 -14.45 -12.24
C ASN A 119 -3.35 -15.90 -12.76
#